data_65510afbb9730c304970403d4c812cfb
#
_entry.id   65510afbb9730c304970403d4c812cfb
#
_cell.length_a   1.000
_cell.length_b   1.000
_cell.length_c   1.000
_cell.angle_alpha   90.00
_cell.angle_beta   90.00
_cell.angle_gamma   90.00
#
_symmetry.space_group_name_H-M   'P 1'
#
loop_
_entity.id
_entity.type
_entity.pdbx_description
1 polymer ?
#
loop_
_entity_poly.entity_id
_entity_poly.type
_entity_poly.pdbx_seq_one_letter_code
_entity_poly.pdbx_strand_id
1 'polypeptide(L)'
;MKEKQQIQVVAAVIFNQNNEILLASRPKSKTFADFWEFPGGKVEADETPFAALQRELLEETGLHIKKAQYWQTLTVERENAIIQVNFWRVAYGEWQGELQARENQQFAWQKPPYPSVAPILPNNLPIMQDLGFQVA
;
A
#
# COMPACT_ATOMS: atom_id res chain seq x y z
N MET A 1 -19.44 24.99 -11.21
CA MET A 1 -18.22 24.17 -11.05
C MET A 1 -18.52 22.98 -10.17
N LYS A 2 -18.13 21.81 -10.62
CA LYS A 2 -18.26 20.62 -9.78
C LYS A 2 -17.06 20.56 -8.83
N GLU A 3 -17.33 20.31 -7.58
CA GLU A 3 -16.29 19.99 -6.63
C GLU A 3 -15.73 18.60 -6.95
N LYS A 4 -14.43 18.43 -6.78
CA LYS A 4 -13.81 17.13 -6.94
C LYS A 4 -14.18 16.22 -5.77
N GLN A 5 -14.44 14.97 -6.07
CA GLN A 5 -14.70 13.96 -5.06
C GLN A 5 -13.44 13.74 -4.21
N GLN A 6 -13.61 13.73 -2.90
CA GLN A 6 -12.51 13.42 -1.98
C GLN A 6 -12.49 11.92 -1.70
N ILE A 7 -11.38 11.28 -1.98
CA ILE A 7 -11.22 9.85 -1.78
C ILE A 7 -10.08 9.60 -0.81
N GLN A 8 -10.36 8.88 0.27
CA GLN A 8 -9.36 8.48 1.26
C GLN A 8 -8.94 7.04 1.00
N VAL A 9 -7.64 6.84 0.90
CA VAL A 9 -7.03 5.54 0.69
C VAL A 9 -6.00 5.31 1.79
N VAL A 10 -5.89 4.09 2.28
CA VAL A 10 -4.84 3.69 3.20
C VAL A 10 -3.93 2.70 2.51
N ALA A 11 -2.64 2.77 2.82
CA ALA A 11 -1.64 1.84 2.32
C ALA A 11 -0.67 1.51 3.44
N ALA A 12 -0.16 0.28 3.43
CA ALA A 12 0.71 -0.20 4.48
C ALA A 12 2.14 -0.40 3.99
N VAL A 13 3.09 0.11 4.77
CA VAL A 13 4.51 -0.21 4.63
C VAL A 13 4.81 -1.24 5.72
N ILE A 14 4.80 -2.50 5.34
CA ILE A 14 4.92 -3.63 6.28
C ILE A 14 6.35 -4.13 6.28
N PHE A 15 6.94 -4.20 7.47
CA PHE A 15 8.32 -4.66 7.65
C PHE A 15 8.34 -6.11 8.16
N ASN A 16 9.23 -6.91 7.60
CA ASN A 16 9.50 -8.25 8.10
C ASN A 16 10.73 -8.25 9.03
N GLN A 17 11.10 -9.44 9.49
CA GLN A 17 12.24 -9.61 10.41
C GLN A 17 13.56 -9.13 9.82
N ASN A 18 13.70 -9.18 8.50
CA ASN A 18 14.92 -8.78 7.79
C ASN A 18 14.89 -7.30 7.37
N ASN A 19 13.95 -6.53 7.89
CA ASN A 19 13.77 -5.12 7.57
C ASN A 19 13.49 -4.88 6.08
N GLU A 20 12.85 -5.86 5.45
CA GLU A 20 12.34 -5.72 4.09
C GLU A 20 10.90 -5.24 4.12
N ILE A 21 10.47 -4.56 3.05
CA ILE A 21 9.10 -4.06 2.94
C ILE A 21 8.32 -4.88 1.92
N LEU A 22 7.01 -4.98 2.14
CA LEU A 22 6.13 -5.79 1.29
C LEU A 22 5.56 -4.96 0.14
N LEU A 23 5.72 -5.48 -1.07
CA LEU A 23 5.02 -4.98 -2.25
C LEU A 23 4.14 -6.08 -2.82
N ALA A 24 3.04 -5.67 -3.45
CA ALA A 24 2.11 -6.57 -4.11
C ALA A 24 1.91 -6.12 -5.56
N SER A 25 1.75 -7.08 -6.46
CA SER A 25 1.42 -6.75 -7.85
C SER A 25 -0.06 -6.44 -7.96
N ARG A 26 -0.41 -5.51 -8.84
CA ARG A 26 -1.82 -5.20 -9.09
C ARG A 26 -2.47 -6.34 -9.87
N PRO A 27 -3.70 -6.75 -9.52
CA PRO A 27 -4.41 -7.80 -10.25
C PRO A 27 -4.62 -7.43 -11.70
N LYS A 28 -4.72 -8.44 -12.58
CA LYS A 28 -4.89 -8.24 -14.02
C LYS A 28 -6.18 -7.52 -14.38
N SER A 29 -7.18 -7.54 -13.50
CA SER A 29 -8.45 -6.87 -13.72
C SER A 29 -8.41 -5.35 -13.48
N LYS A 30 -7.31 -4.84 -12.95
CA LYS A 30 -7.18 -3.42 -12.61
C LYS A 30 -6.31 -2.68 -13.62
N THR A 31 -6.47 -1.34 -13.67
CA THR A 31 -5.56 -0.46 -14.40
C THR A 31 -4.14 -0.64 -13.86
N PHE A 32 -3.17 -0.50 -14.74
CA PHE A 32 -1.76 -0.73 -14.38
C PHE A 32 -1.54 -2.16 -13.84
N ALA A 33 -2.20 -3.14 -14.46
CA ALA A 33 -2.00 -4.54 -14.11
C ALA A 33 -0.51 -4.90 -14.12
N ASP A 34 -0.13 -5.76 -13.19
CA ASP A 34 1.25 -6.24 -13.00
C ASP A 34 2.23 -5.18 -12.46
N PHE A 35 1.82 -3.92 -12.26
CA PHE A 35 2.63 -2.96 -11.53
C PHE A 35 2.65 -3.30 -10.04
N TRP A 36 3.73 -2.97 -9.37
CA TRP A 36 3.92 -3.27 -7.95
C TRP A 36 3.64 -2.05 -7.09
N GLU A 37 3.00 -2.27 -5.95
CA GLU A 37 2.54 -1.19 -5.07
C GLU A 37 2.50 -1.65 -3.61
N PHE A 38 2.40 -0.69 -2.71
CA PHE A 38 2.11 -0.99 -1.31
C PHE A 38 0.65 -1.45 -1.21
N PRO A 39 0.38 -2.53 -0.45
CA PRO A 39 -1.00 -3.01 -0.30
C PRO A 39 -1.86 -2.01 0.47
N GLY A 40 -3.14 -1.95 0.11
CA GLY A 40 -4.10 -1.06 0.74
C GLY A 40 -5.35 -0.91 -0.10
N GLY A 41 -6.17 0.07 0.25
CA GLY A 41 -7.41 0.32 -0.47
C GLY A 41 -8.18 1.49 0.12
N LYS A 42 -9.41 1.67 -0.35
CA LYS A 42 -10.25 2.79 0.03
C LYS A 42 -10.79 2.65 1.45
N VAL A 43 -10.86 3.77 2.14
CA VAL A 43 -11.58 3.87 3.42
C VAL A 43 -13.07 3.96 3.12
N GLU A 44 -13.86 3.06 3.68
CA GLU A 44 -15.30 3.06 3.47
C GLU A 44 -15.99 4.01 4.46
N ALA A 45 -17.25 4.35 4.15
CA ALA A 45 -18.07 5.16 5.06
C ALA A 45 -18.15 4.46 6.42
N ASP A 46 -18.14 5.26 7.48
CA ASP A 46 -18.25 4.78 8.87
C ASP A 46 -17.05 3.97 9.36
N GLU A 47 -15.96 3.98 8.60
CA GLU A 47 -14.75 3.25 8.93
C GLU A 47 -13.63 4.22 9.30
N THR A 48 -12.89 3.93 10.38
CA THR A 48 -11.68 4.71 10.67
C THR A 48 -10.57 4.30 9.68
N PRO A 49 -9.57 5.17 9.45
CA PRO A 49 -8.44 4.79 8.61
C PRO A 49 -7.73 3.52 9.07
N PHE A 50 -7.55 3.33 10.37
CA PHE A 50 -6.90 2.13 10.89
C PHE A 50 -7.75 0.88 10.65
N ALA A 51 -9.06 0.98 10.86
CA ALA A 51 -9.97 -0.14 10.58
C ALA A 51 -9.96 -0.51 9.09
N ALA A 52 -9.91 0.49 8.22
CA ALA A 52 -9.78 0.27 6.77
C ALA A 52 -8.48 -0.45 6.45
N LEU A 53 -7.38 -0.04 7.07
CA LEU A 53 -6.08 -0.68 6.89
C LEU A 53 -6.16 -2.15 7.29
N GLN A 54 -6.72 -2.45 8.45
CA GLN A 54 -6.88 -3.83 8.92
C GLN A 54 -7.72 -4.65 7.96
N ARG A 55 -8.84 -4.12 7.52
CA ARG A 55 -9.75 -4.81 6.60
C ARG A 55 -9.09 -5.07 5.25
N GLU A 56 -8.50 -4.04 4.65
CA GLU A 56 -7.87 -4.16 3.33
C GLU A 56 -6.70 -5.14 3.35
N LEU A 57 -5.86 -5.09 4.37
CA LEU A 57 -4.71 -5.98 4.46
C LEU A 57 -5.15 -7.43 4.66
N LEU A 58 -6.19 -7.65 5.45
CA LEU A 58 -6.73 -9.00 5.63
C LEU A 58 -7.33 -9.52 4.32
N GLU A 59 -8.09 -8.70 3.61
CA GLU A 59 -8.71 -9.09 2.34
C GLU A 59 -7.68 -9.40 1.27
N GLU A 60 -6.66 -8.55 1.13
CA GLU A 60 -5.68 -8.69 0.06
C GLU A 60 -4.59 -9.71 0.37
N THR A 61 -4.09 -9.72 1.61
CA THR A 61 -2.86 -10.43 1.95
C THR A 61 -3.02 -11.56 2.93
N GLY A 62 -4.14 -11.60 3.64
CA GLY A 62 -4.32 -12.56 4.73
C GLY A 62 -3.64 -12.17 6.03
N LEU A 63 -3.01 -11.00 6.08
CA LEU A 63 -2.30 -10.54 7.29
C LEU A 63 -3.23 -9.79 8.22
N HIS A 64 -3.08 -10.05 9.52
CA HIS A 64 -3.78 -9.35 10.59
C HIS A 64 -2.89 -8.25 11.14
N ILE A 65 -3.30 -7.00 10.97
CA ILE A 65 -2.54 -5.84 11.45
C ILE A 65 -2.99 -5.53 12.87
N LYS A 66 -2.05 -5.56 13.81
CA LYS A 66 -2.33 -5.29 15.22
C LYS A 66 -2.14 -3.85 15.58
N LYS A 67 -1.05 -3.25 15.09
CA LYS A 67 -0.72 -1.84 15.31
C LYS A 67 -0.09 -1.29 14.06
N ALA A 68 -0.27 0.01 13.87
CA ALA A 68 0.35 0.72 12.77
C ALA A 68 0.55 2.17 13.18
N GLN A 69 1.56 2.79 12.60
CA GLN A 69 1.87 4.18 12.87
C GLN A 69 1.69 4.98 11.58
N TYR A 70 0.85 6.02 11.63
CA TYR A 70 0.71 6.93 10.51
C TYR A 70 2.07 7.55 10.17
N TRP A 71 2.38 7.61 8.88
CA TRP A 71 3.66 8.14 8.44
C TRP A 71 3.50 9.39 7.59
N GLN A 72 2.85 9.29 6.43
CA GLN A 72 2.68 10.44 5.54
C GLN A 72 1.54 10.23 4.56
N THR A 73 1.12 11.32 3.95
CA THR A 73 0.04 11.32 2.96
C THR A 73 0.57 11.81 1.63
N LEU A 74 0.23 11.08 0.58
CA LEU A 74 0.49 11.50 -0.80
C LEU A 74 -0.85 11.90 -1.42
N THR A 75 -0.91 13.11 -1.96
CA THR A 75 -2.12 13.58 -2.62
C THR A 75 -1.98 13.40 -4.13
N VAL A 76 -2.94 12.71 -4.71
CA VAL A 76 -2.99 12.47 -6.16
C VAL A 76 -4.23 13.15 -6.70
N GLU A 77 -4.02 14.10 -7.61
CA GLU A 77 -5.11 14.85 -8.19
C GLU A 77 -5.49 14.25 -9.54
N ARG A 78 -6.78 14.02 -9.72
CA ARG A 78 -7.38 13.55 -10.96
C ARG A 78 -8.41 14.56 -11.42
N GLU A 79 -8.92 14.41 -12.64
CA GLU A 79 -9.91 15.33 -13.20
C GLU A 79 -11.14 15.48 -12.29
N ASN A 80 -11.66 14.36 -11.80
CA ASN A 80 -12.90 14.34 -11.01
C ASN A 80 -12.68 13.98 -9.53
N ALA A 81 -11.44 13.82 -9.09
CA ALA A 81 -11.17 13.35 -7.73
C ALA A 81 -9.84 13.86 -7.21
N ILE A 82 -9.81 14.06 -5.89
CA ILE A 82 -8.57 14.24 -5.14
C ILE A 82 -8.43 13.02 -4.26
N ILE A 83 -7.36 12.25 -4.48
CA ILE A 83 -7.11 11.01 -3.75
C ILE A 83 -6.02 11.27 -2.74
N GLN A 84 -6.31 11.04 -1.46
CA GLN A 84 -5.31 11.12 -0.41
C GLN A 84 -4.93 9.70 -0.01
N VAL A 85 -3.69 9.34 -0.29
CA VAL A 85 -3.15 8.03 0.07
C VAL A 85 -2.38 8.18 1.36
N ASN A 86 -2.90 7.62 2.42
CA ASN A 86 -2.33 7.72 3.75
C ASN A 86 -1.50 6.47 4.00
N PHE A 87 -0.18 6.65 4.15
CA PHE A 87 0.76 5.55 4.37
C PHE A 87 0.98 5.33 5.85
N TRP A 88 0.84 4.08 6.27
CA TRP A 88 1.02 3.64 7.65
C TRP A 88 2.15 2.64 7.70
N ARG A 89 3.01 2.75 8.70
CA ARG A 89 4.11 1.81 8.92
C ARG A 89 3.68 0.73 9.89
N VAL A 90 3.95 -0.52 9.54
CA VAL A 90 3.64 -1.68 10.36
C VAL A 90 4.95 -2.40 10.66
N ALA A 91 5.42 -2.28 11.89
CA ALA A 91 6.69 -2.89 12.29
C ALA A 91 6.58 -4.41 12.36
N TYR A 92 7.71 -5.07 12.22
CA TYR A 92 7.77 -6.50 12.47
C TYR A 92 7.30 -6.79 13.91
N GLY A 93 6.40 -7.76 14.05
CA GLY A 93 5.78 -8.05 15.35
C GLY A 93 4.43 -7.38 15.56
N GLU A 94 4.09 -6.40 14.74
CA GLU A 94 2.81 -5.70 14.81
C GLU A 94 1.80 -6.24 13.80
N TRP A 95 2.12 -7.33 13.15
CA TRP A 95 1.23 -8.06 12.25
C TRP A 95 1.41 -9.56 12.46
N GLN A 96 0.38 -10.34 12.08
CA GLN A 96 0.37 -11.78 12.19
C GLN A 96 -0.24 -12.41 10.95
N GLY A 97 0.08 -13.69 10.74
CA GLY A 97 -0.49 -14.47 9.66
C GLY A 97 0.51 -14.76 8.57
N GLU A 98 0.04 -15.45 7.53
CA GLU A 98 0.84 -15.82 6.38
C GLU A 98 0.26 -15.16 5.14
N LEU A 99 1.14 -14.75 4.23
CA LEU A 99 0.73 -14.14 2.97
C LEU A 99 -0.09 -15.14 2.16
N GLN A 100 -1.26 -14.68 1.69
CA GLN A 100 -2.15 -15.44 0.84
C GLN A 100 -2.59 -14.55 -0.32
N ALA A 101 -2.37 -15.02 -1.54
CA ALA A 101 -2.74 -14.27 -2.75
C ALA A 101 -4.24 -14.36 -3.00
N ARG A 102 -5.03 -13.64 -2.21
CA ARG A 102 -6.50 -13.74 -2.24
C ARG A 102 -7.13 -13.08 -3.46
N GLU A 103 -6.36 -12.24 -4.18
CA GLU A 103 -6.83 -11.56 -5.38
C GLU A 103 -5.97 -11.90 -6.59
N ASN A 104 -5.33 -13.05 -6.56
CA ASN A 104 -4.44 -13.54 -7.63
C ASN A 104 -3.24 -12.62 -7.92
N GLN A 105 -2.86 -11.79 -6.94
CA GLN A 105 -1.65 -10.99 -7.05
C GLN A 105 -0.44 -11.76 -6.54
N GLN A 106 0.74 -11.22 -6.82
CA GLN A 106 2.00 -11.73 -6.30
C GLN A 106 2.50 -10.79 -5.21
N PHE A 107 3.34 -11.31 -4.33
CA PHE A 107 3.97 -10.54 -3.26
C PHE A 107 5.48 -10.64 -3.37
N ALA A 108 6.16 -9.57 -2.96
CA ALA A 108 7.62 -9.56 -2.92
C ALA A 108 8.10 -8.69 -1.76
N TRP A 109 9.00 -9.27 -0.95
CA TRP A 109 9.70 -8.51 0.07
C TRP A 109 10.88 -7.80 -0.58
N GLN A 110 11.03 -6.50 -0.31
CA GLN A 110 12.00 -5.64 -0.97
C GLN A 110 12.94 -5.00 0.04
N LYS A 111 14.21 -4.95 -0.31
CA LYS A 111 15.24 -4.34 0.53
C LYS A 111 15.96 -3.23 -0.25
N PRO A 112 16.15 -2.04 0.37
CA PRO A 112 16.96 -1.00 -0.28
C PRO A 112 18.37 -1.49 -0.54
N PRO A 113 19.12 -0.90 -1.50
CA PRO A 113 18.73 0.30 -2.26
C PRO A 113 17.99 0.05 -3.57
N TYR A 114 17.91 -1.18 -4.06
CA TYR A 114 17.32 -1.45 -5.36
C TYR A 114 16.16 -2.44 -5.25
N PRO A 115 14.99 -2.10 -5.81
CA PRO A 115 13.90 -3.08 -5.85
C PRO A 115 14.25 -4.22 -6.80
N SER A 116 13.79 -5.43 -6.46
CA SER A 116 13.99 -6.61 -7.31
C SER A 116 12.79 -6.87 -8.22
N VAL A 117 11.74 -6.05 -8.11
CA VAL A 117 10.54 -6.15 -8.94
C VAL A 117 10.29 -4.83 -9.66
N ALA A 118 9.66 -4.92 -10.81
CA ALA A 118 9.33 -3.76 -11.64
C ALA A 118 8.18 -4.13 -12.57
N PRO A 119 7.43 -3.13 -13.06
CA PRO A 119 7.53 -1.70 -12.72
C PRO A 119 6.83 -1.39 -11.40
N ILE A 120 7.29 -0.31 -10.76
CA ILE A 120 6.64 0.20 -9.55
C ILE A 120 5.57 1.20 -9.97
N LEU A 121 4.41 1.14 -9.34
CA LEU A 121 3.33 2.08 -9.61
C LEU A 121 3.84 3.50 -9.38
N PRO A 122 3.70 4.42 -10.37
CA PRO A 122 4.34 5.73 -10.31
C PRO A 122 4.05 6.52 -9.03
N ASN A 123 2.83 6.45 -8.51
CA ASN A 123 2.47 7.18 -7.29
C ASN A 123 3.19 6.65 -6.05
N ASN A 124 3.80 5.48 -6.13
CA ASN A 124 4.53 4.89 -5.01
C ASN A 124 6.03 5.20 -5.06
N LEU A 125 6.52 5.75 -6.16
CA LEU A 125 7.95 6.05 -6.29
C LEU A 125 8.49 6.99 -5.22
N PRO A 126 7.81 8.11 -4.89
CA PRO A 126 8.29 8.98 -3.81
C PRO A 126 8.40 8.27 -2.48
N ILE A 127 7.47 7.37 -2.19
CA ILE A 127 7.47 6.60 -0.94
C ILE A 127 8.64 5.61 -0.92
N MET A 128 8.91 4.96 -2.05
CA MET A 128 10.06 4.09 -2.19
C MET A 128 11.37 4.86 -1.95
N GLN A 129 11.47 6.07 -2.51
CA GLN A 129 12.65 6.93 -2.30
C GLN A 129 12.82 7.28 -0.83
N ASP A 130 11.73 7.62 -0.14
CA ASP A 130 11.77 7.94 1.29
C ASP A 130 12.18 6.75 2.15
N LEU A 131 12.01 5.53 1.63
CA LEU A 131 12.43 4.30 2.30
C LEU A 131 13.87 3.90 1.95
N GLY A 132 14.56 4.71 1.15
CA GLY A 132 15.95 4.46 0.80
C GLY A 132 16.16 3.73 -0.52
N PHE A 133 15.11 3.51 -1.31
CA PHE A 133 15.24 2.88 -2.61
C PHE A 133 15.68 3.89 -3.67
N GLN A 134 16.54 3.43 -4.57
CA GLN A 134 16.89 4.19 -5.77
C GLN A 134 15.96 3.74 -6.89
N VAL A 135 15.04 4.61 -7.27
CA VAL A 135 14.05 4.37 -8.30
C VAL A 135 13.96 5.61 -9.19
N ALA A 136 13.75 5.36 -10.48
CA ALA A 136 13.66 6.44 -11.47
C ALA A 136 12.25 7.05 -11.51
#